data_8d0130ccfbd84fcf79c7ff43f0c03339
#
_entry.id   8d0130ccfbd84fcf79c7ff43f0c03339
#
_cell.length_a   1.000
_cell.length_b   1.000
_cell.length_c   1.000
_cell.angle_alpha   90.00
_cell.angle_beta   90.00
_cell.angle_gamma   90.00
#
_symmetry.space_group_name_H-M   'P 1'
#
loop_
_entity.id
_entity.type
_entity.pdbx_description
1 polymer ?
#
loop_
_entity_poly.entity_id
_entity_poly.type
_entity_poly.pdbx_seq_one_letter_code
_entity_poly.pdbx_strand_id
1 'polypeptide(L)'
;MKPTLVLLLLFMPALAQPQVETSVRSARTVLEQGTADSAPEVRREVAIALGLSSRRDPSINLLEKLAVDKDNLVREAALVSIGELREARLTKAAREALDDQVPEVAYAAARTLYKLNQPEGKQLLLEIVEGEAPAKSGFVRGKLRDVIRQMKRPKSATMFMVKQSIGFVPVPGVGEGFSALTSLVGDPNFSARATTLLILSSDPSAKVRSVIEQAFNDSDWSMRAAAAQIAASRNERDWRFRLIPLFEDSNRQVRYRAAAAFLRLSIPAAATAPSR
;
A
#
# COMPACT_ATOMS: atom_id res chain seq x y z
N MET A 1 -29.77 -25.02 53.43
CA MET A 1 -28.70 -24.34 52.65
C MET A 1 -28.91 -24.69 51.18
N LYS A 2 -29.39 -23.74 50.37
CA LYS A 2 -29.59 -23.95 48.91
C LYS A 2 -28.33 -23.51 48.17
N PRO A 3 -27.77 -24.27 47.23
CA PRO A 3 -26.67 -23.79 46.40
C PRO A 3 -27.21 -22.84 45.33
N THR A 4 -26.78 -21.61 45.37
CA THR A 4 -27.03 -20.60 44.34
C THR A 4 -26.18 -20.94 43.10
N LEU A 5 -26.88 -21.34 42.05
CA LEU A 5 -26.29 -21.63 40.74
C LEU A 5 -25.84 -20.30 40.11
N VAL A 6 -24.55 -20.01 40.13
CA VAL A 6 -23.95 -18.90 39.39
C VAL A 6 -23.85 -19.34 37.93
N LEU A 7 -24.85 -18.94 37.13
CA LEU A 7 -24.84 -19.09 35.68
C LEU A 7 -23.89 -18.05 35.11
N LEU A 8 -22.64 -18.45 34.89
CA LEU A 8 -21.66 -17.63 34.19
C LEU A 8 -22.06 -17.56 32.73
N LEU A 9 -22.75 -16.48 32.36
CA LEU A 9 -23.02 -16.13 30.97
C LEU A 9 -21.70 -15.90 30.25
N LEU A 10 -21.17 -16.93 29.59
CA LEU A 10 -20.17 -16.82 28.53
C LEU A 10 -20.81 -16.15 27.31
N PHE A 11 -20.91 -14.83 27.37
CA PHE A 11 -21.52 -14.03 26.31
C PHE A 11 -20.46 -13.59 25.31
N MET A 12 -20.43 -14.25 24.16
CA MET A 12 -20.35 -13.81 22.77
C MET A 12 -19.03 -13.31 22.16
N PRO A 13 -18.51 -14.11 21.24
CA PRO A 13 -18.01 -13.57 19.99
C PRO A 13 -18.82 -13.99 18.73
N ALA A 14 -19.87 -14.78 18.86
CA ALA A 14 -20.54 -15.40 17.71
C ALA A 14 -21.33 -14.44 16.79
N LEU A 15 -21.82 -13.29 17.27
CA LEU A 15 -22.59 -12.35 16.45
C LEU A 15 -21.73 -11.35 15.66
N ALA A 16 -20.47 -11.15 16.05
CA ALA A 16 -19.57 -10.23 15.33
C ALA A 16 -18.95 -10.85 14.05
N GLN A 17 -18.88 -12.16 13.97
CA GLN A 17 -18.28 -12.88 12.85
C GLN A 17 -19.02 -12.70 11.52
N PRO A 18 -20.36 -12.82 11.44
CA PRO A 18 -21.09 -12.61 10.18
C PRO A 18 -20.95 -11.19 9.63
N GLN A 19 -20.92 -10.19 10.51
CA GLN A 19 -20.77 -8.80 10.11
C GLN A 19 -19.36 -8.52 9.53
N VAL A 20 -18.32 -9.06 10.14
CA VAL A 20 -16.94 -8.93 9.62
C VAL A 20 -16.82 -9.60 8.26
N GLU A 21 -17.37 -10.80 8.07
CA GLU A 21 -17.30 -11.52 6.81
C GLU A 21 -18.02 -10.78 5.68
N THR A 22 -19.20 -10.24 5.95
CA THR A 22 -19.94 -9.40 5.00
C THR A 22 -19.14 -8.16 4.63
N SER A 23 -18.55 -7.47 5.60
CA SER A 23 -17.73 -6.28 5.36
C SER A 23 -16.41 -6.61 4.63
N VAL A 24 -15.83 -7.79 4.85
CA VAL A 24 -14.66 -8.28 4.07
C VAL A 24 -15.05 -8.43 2.60
N ARG A 25 -16.21 -9.01 2.31
CA ARG A 25 -16.71 -9.11 0.92
C ARG A 25 -16.93 -7.74 0.31
N SER A 26 -17.59 -6.84 1.01
CA SER A 26 -17.81 -5.47 0.53
C SER A 26 -16.48 -4.73 0.25
N ALA A 27 -15.51 -4.82 1.14
CA ALA A 27 -14.20 -4.22 0.95
C ALA A 27 -13.47 -4.77 -0.30
N ARG A 28 -13.54 -6.10 -0.53
CA ARG A 28 -12.98 -6.72 -1.74
C ARG A 28 -13.70 -6.24 -3.00
N THR A 29 -15.02 -6.20 -2.99
CA THR A 29 -15.83 -5.69 -4.11
C THR A 29 -15.45 -4.26 -4.47
N VAL A 30 -15.24 -3.38 -3.49
CA VAL A 30 -14.79 -2.00 -3.73
C VAL A 30 -13.44 -1.98 -4.48
N LEU A 31 -12.46 -2.80 -4.08
CA LEU A 31 -11.16 -2.87 -4.73
C LEU A 31 -11.24 -3.52 -6.13
N GLU A 32 -12.04 -4.56 -6.30
CA GLU A 32 -12.26 -5.24 -7.59
C GLU A 32 -12.92 -4.31 -8.61
N GLN A 33 -13.96 -3.59 -8.21
CA GLN A 33 -14.63 -2.59 -9.05
C GLN A 33 -13.67 -1.48 -9.48
N GLY A 34 -12.89 -0.93 -8.53
CA GLY A 34 -11.89 0.08 -8.85
C GLY A 34 -10.76 -0.43 -9.75
N THR A 35 -10.40 -1.72 -9.65
CA THR A 35 -9.41 -2.36 -10.55
C THR A 35 -9.93 -2.47 -11.98
N ALA A 36 -11.24 -2.58 -12.17
CA ALA A 36 -11.89 -2.69 -13.46
C ALA A 36 -12.34 -1.33 -14.04
N ASP A 37 -12.12 -0.23 -13.34
CA ASP A 37 -12.54 1.09 -13.77
C ASP A 37 -11.88 1.51 -15.08
N SER A 38 -12.60 2.25 -15.91
CA SER A 38 -12.11 2.76 -17.19
C SER A 38 -11.00 3.80 -17.03
N ALA A 39 -11.06 4.62 -15.97
CA ALA A 39 -10.13 5.70 -15.67
C ALA A 39 -8.83 5.18 -15.05
N PRO A 40 -7.66 5.44 -15.64
CA PRO A 40 -6.39 4.95 -15.12
C PRO A 40 -6.04 5.50 -13.74
N GLU A 41 -6.43 6.73 -13.44
CA GLU A 41 -6.23 7.34 -12.12
C GLU A 41 -7.01 6.63 -11.01
N VAL A 42 -8.17 6.02 -11.32
CA VAL A 42 -8.90 5.18 -10.35
C VAL A 42 -8.14 3.88 -10.11
N ARG A 43 -7.74 3.19 -11.18
CA ARG A 43 -6.97 1.94 -11.06
C ARG A 43 -5.63 2.15 -10.36
N ARG A 44 -4.98 3.30 -10.59
CA ARG A 44 -3.76 3.69 -9.87
C ARG A 44 -3.99 3.84 -8.36
N GLU A 45 -5.07 4.51 -7.95
CA GLU A 45 -5.42 4.65 -6.53
C GLU A 45 -5.69 3.29 -5.87
N VAL A 46 -6.32 2.36 -6.59
CA VAL A 46 -6.50 0.98 -6.11
C VAL A 46 -5.16 0.27 -5.94
N ALA A 47 -4.25 0.40 -6.91
CA ALA A 47 -2.91 -0.19 -6.82
C ALA A 47 -2.16 0.32 -5.57
N ILE A 48 -2.22 1.63 -5.30
CA ILE A 48 -1.62 2.25 -4.12
C ILE A 48 -2.29 1.74 -2.83
N ALA A 49 -3.61 1.70 -2.79
CA ALA A 49 -4.36 1.28 -1.62
C ALA A 49 -4.10 -0.19 -1.26
N LEU A 50 -3.95 -1.07 -2.26
CA LEU A 50 -3.61 -2.47 -2.07
C LEU A 50 -2.28 -2.67 -1.32
N GLY A 51 -1.35 -1.72 -1.42
CA GLY A 51 -0.12 -1.70 -0.62
C GLY A 51 -0.35 -1.58 0.90
N LEU A 52 -1.53 -1.12 1.32
CA LEU A 52 -1.95 -1.08 2.73
C LEU A 52 -2.57 -2.40 3.21
N SER A 53 -2.96 -3.27 2.29
CA SER A 53 -3.65 -4.52 2.61
C SER A 53 -2.72 -5.52 3.31
N SER A 54 -3.27 -6.64 3.71
CA SER A 54 -2.49 -7.74 4.28
C SER A 54 -1.97 -8.67 3.18
N ARG A 55 -0.73 -9.12 3.30
CA ARG A 55 -0.16 -10.18 2.45
C ARG A 55 -1.01 -11.46 2.41
N ARG A 56 -1.82 -11.69 3.43
CA ARG A 56 -2.70 -12.88 3.53
C ARG A 56 -4.03 -12.68 2.84
N ASP A 57 -4.38 -11.45 2.43
CA ASP A 57 -5.65 -11.20 1.74
C ASP A 57 -5.51 -11.53 0.25
N PRO A 58 -6.46 -12.30 -0.32
CA PRO A 58 -6.44 -12.62 -1.76
C PRO A 58 -6.50 -11.40 -2.68
N SER A 59 -7.04 -10.27 -2.20
CA SER A 59 -7.15 -9.05 -3.01
C SER A 59 -5.79 -8.52 -3.48
N ILE A 60 -4.67 -8.88 -2.83
CA ILE A 60 -3.34 -8.49 -3.30
C ILE A 60 -3.01 -9.08 -4.67
N ASN A 61 -3.67 -10.16 -5.09
CA ASN A 61 -3.49 -10.75 -6.42
C ASN A 61 -3.98 -9.79 -7.53
N LEU A 62 -4.82 -8.80 -7.21
CA LEU A 62 -5.19 -7.74 -8.14
C LEU A 62 -3.96 -6.91 -8.58
N LEU A 63 -2.89 -6.88 -7.77
CA LEU A 63 -1.64 -6.22 -8.15
C LEU A 63 -0.95 -6.86 -9.35
N GLU A 64 -1.08 -8.19 -9.56
CA GLU A 64 -0.57 -8.85 -10.76
C GLU A 64 -1.24 -8.30 -12.02
N LYS A 65 -2.57 -8.14 -11.96
CA LYS A 65 -3.35 -7.57 -13.06
C LYS A 65 -2.99 -6.10 -13.31
N LEU A 66 -2.81 -5.32 -12.25
CA LEU A 66 -2.44 -3.91 -12.34
C LEU A 66 -0.98 -3.70 -12.77
N ALA A 67 -0.09 -4.65 -12.51
CA ALA A 67 1.32 -4.61 -12.95
C ALA A 67 1.48 -4.76 -14.48
N VAL A 68 0.45 -5.21 -15.18
CA VAL A 68 0.40 -5.31 -16.65
C VAL A 68 -0.68 -4.40 -17.25
N ASP A 69 -1.11 -3.37 -16.51
CA ASP A 69 -2.11 -2.41 -16.99
C ASP A 69 -1.61 -1.65 -18.22
N LYS A 70 -2.53 -1.20 -19.07
CA LYS A 70 -2.22 -0.38 -20.26
C LYS A 70 -1.58 0.96 -19.89
N ASP A 71 -1.90 1.53 -18.73
CA ASP A 71 -1.36 2.79 -18.24
C ASP A 71 -0.08 2.54 -17.43
N ASN A 72 0.99 3.27 -17.74
CA ASN A 72 2.29 3.09 -17.10
C ASN A 72 2.31 3.53 -15.63
N LEU A 73 1.53 4.54 -15.22
CA LEU A 73 1.47 4.98 -13.83
C LEU A 73 0.72 3.96 -12.96
N VAL A 74 -0.22 3.22 -13.55
CA VAL A 74 -0.90 2.09 -12.87
C VAL A 74 0.09 0.94 -12.66
N ARG A 75 0.85 0.56 -13.69
CA ARG A 75 1.88 -0.49 -13.57
C ARG A 75 2.94 -0.14 -12.54
N GLU A 76 3.44 1.09 -12.58
CA GLU A 76 4.41 1.58 -11.60
C GLU A 76 3.87 1.51 -10.17
N ALA A 77 2.66 2.01 -9.93
CA ALA A 77 2.01 1.97 -8.62
C ALA A 77 1.82 0.54 -8.10
N ALA A 78 1.43 -0.39 -8.97
CA ALA A 78 1.28 -1.80 -8.62
C ALA A 78 2.62 -2.42 -8.19
N LEU A 79 3.69 -2.18 -8.95
CA LEU A 79 5.03 -2.68 -8.62
C LEU A 79 5.53 -2.13 -7.28
N VAL A 80 5.36 -0.83 -7.03
CA VAL A 80 5.74 -0.22 -5.76
C VAL A 80 5.01 -0.86 -4.59
N SER A 81 3.70 -1.08 -4.73
CA SER A 81 2.86 -1.73 -3.70
C SER A 81 3.26 -3.19 -3.47
N ILE A 82 3.63 -3.94 -4.52
CA ILE A 82 4.19 -5.29 -4.39
C ILE A 82 5.47 -5.27 -3.53
N GLY A 83 6.35 -4.31 -3.79
CA GLY A 83 7.60 -4.14 -3.04
C GLY A 83 7.38 -3.76 -1.57
N GLU A 84 6.35 -2.99 -1.26
CA GLU A 84 6.00 -2.61 0.11
C GLU A 84 5.39 -3.76 0.90
N LEU A 85 4.54 -4.53 0.27
CA LEU A 85 3.98 -5.74 0.85
C LEU A 85 5.05 -6.82 1.10
N ARG A 86 6.20 -6.77 0.41
CA ARG A 86 7.23 -7.81 0.46
C ARG A 86 6.66 -9.21 0.23
N GLU A 87 5.73 -9.33 -0.72
CA GLU A 87 5.03 -10.58 -1.00
C GLU A 87 5.74 -11.37 -2.11
N ALA A 88 6.42 -12.44 -1.71
CA ALA A 88 7.24 -13.25 -2.62
C ALA A 88 6.44 -13.90 -3.76
N ARG A 89 5.13 -14.18 -3.57
CA ARG A 89 4.27 -14.74 -4.63
C ARG A 89 4.18 -13.83 -5.85
N LEU A 90 4.33 -12.50 -5.65
CA LEU A 90 4.23 -11.50 -6.70
C LEU A 90 5.59 -11.21 -7.39
N THR A 91 6.64 -11.97 -7.07
CA THR A 91 7.99 -11.79 -7.66
C THR A 91 7.97 -11.94 -9.18
N LYS A 92 7.14 -12.83 -9.72
CA LYS A 92 7.01 -13.06 -11.16
C LYS A 92 6.58 -11.78 -11.88
N ALA A 93 5.56 -11.08 -11.39
CA ALA A 93 5.08 -9.83 -11.97
C ALA A 93 6.20 -8.76 -12.01
N ALA A 94 7.00 -8.65 -10.94
CA ALA A 94 8.12 -7.74 -10.90
C ALA A 94 9.24 -8.12 -11.89
N ARG A 95 9.50 -9.42 -12.11
CA ARG A 95 10.49 -9.85 -13.11
C ARG A 95 10.05 -9.55 -14.55
N GLU A 96 8.79 -9.79 -14.86
CA GLU A 96 8.23 -9.51 -16.18
C GLU A 96 8.28 -8.01 -16.49
N ALA A 97 8.03 -7.16 -15.50
CA ALA A 97 8.07 -5.72 -15.64
C ALA A 97 9.49 -5.12 -15.83
N LEU A 98 10.56 -5.90 -15.67
CA LEU A 98 11.92 -5.45 -16.06
C LEU A 98 12.05 -5.17 -17.56
N ASP A 99 11.21 -5.79 -18.37
CA ASP A 99 11.16 -5.61 -19.82
C ASP A 99 10.15 -4.54 -20.27
N ASP A 100 9.58 -3.77 -19.35
CA ASP A 100 8.60 -2.74 -19.67
C ASP A 100 9.16 -1.72 -20.66
N GLN A 101 8.29 -1.25 -21.56
CA GLN A 101 8.66 -0.24 -22.55
C GLN A 101 8.95 1.13 -21.92
N VAL A 102 8.42 1.38 -20.72
CA VAL A 102 8.59 2.62 -19.98
C VAL A 102 9.71 2.45 -18.95
N PRO A 103 10.81 3.24 -19.07
CA PRO A 103 11.98 3.13 -18.19
C PRO A 103 11.65 3.24 -16.70
N GLU A 104 10.68 4.09 -16.35
CA GLU A 104 10.23 4.31 -14.97
C GLU A 104 9.61 3.03 -14.38
N VAL A 105 8.85 2.30 -15.16
CA VAL A 105 8.24 1.02 -14.76
C VAL A 105 9.31 -0.05 -14.57
N ALA A 106 10.28 -0.16 -15.51
CA ALA A 106 11.40 -1.09 -15.38
C ALA A 106 12.25 -0.80 -14.12
N TYR A 107 12.46 0.48 -13.81
CA TYR A 107 13.15 0.89 -12.59
C TYR A 107 12.35 0.54 -11.33
N ALA A 108 11.05 0.77 -11.33
CA ALA A 108 10.17 0.36 -10.23
C ALA A 108 10.23 -1.15 -10.02
N ALA A 109 10.28 -1.94 -11.10
CA ALA A 109 10.44 -3.40 -11.05
C ALA A 109 11.77 -3.81 -10.38
N ALA A 110 12.91 -3.20 -10.75
CA ALA A 110 14.20 -3.47 -10.14
C ALA A 110 14.20 -3.16 -8.63
N ARG A 111 13.63 -2.03 -8.22
CA ARG A 111 13.46 -1.66 -6.81
C ARG A 111 12.56 -2.66 -6.06
N THR A 112 11.49 -3.09 -6.70
CA THR A 112 10.57 -4.09 -6.13
C THR A 112 11.27 -5.41 -5.89
N LEU A 113 12.03 -5.91 -6.86
CA LEU A 113 12.84 -7.13 -6.71
C LEU A 113 13.86 -7.00 -5.56
N TYR A 114 14.49 -5.84 -5.43
CA TYR A 114 15.38 -5.58 -4.29
C TYR A 114 14.65 -5.66 -2.94
N LYS A 115 13.45 -5.05 -2.82
CA LYS A 115 12.62 -5.13 -1.62
C LYS A 115 12.11 -6.55 -1.32
N LEU A 116 11.95 -7.37 -2.36
CA LEU A 116 11.61 -8.78 -2.26
C LEU A 116 12.82 -9.69 -1.96
N ASN A 117 14.00 -9.10 -1.68
CA ASN A 117 15.26 -9.80 -1.45
C ASN A 117 15.69 -10.70 -2.61
N GLN A 118 15.34 -10.34 -3.85
CA GLN A 118 15.79 -11.05 -5.03
C GLN A 118 17.19 -10.54 -5.43
N PRO A 119 18.17 -11.46 -5.64
CA PRO A 119 19.55 -11.08 -5.94
C PRO A 119 19.68 -10.18 -7.17
N GLU A 120 18.88 -10.46 -8.20
CA GLU A 120 18.83 -9.68 -9.43
C GLU A 120 18.43 -8.22 -9.18
N GLY A 121 17.54 -7.95 -8.24
CA GLY A 121 17.14 -6.59 -7.88
C GLY A 121 18.30 -5.76 -7.34
N LYS A 122 19.11 -6.33 -6.43
CA LYS A 122 20.31 -5.69 -5.91
C LYS A 122 21.34 -5.43 -7.01
N GLN A 123 21.59 -6.44 -7.85
CA GLN A 123 22.53 -6.33 -8.95
C GLN A 123 22.15 -5.22 -9.91
N LEU A 124 20.88 -5.15 -10.34
CA LEU A 124 20.38 -4.13 -11.27
C LEU A 124 20.50 -2.72 -10.68
N LEU A 125 20.22 -2.53 -9.39
CA LEU A 125 20.38 -1.23 -8.74
C LEU A 125 21.85 -0.82 -8.63
N LEU A 126 22.78 -1.75 -8.39
CA LEU A 126 24.20 -1.48 -8.40
C LEU A 126 24.68 -1.06 -9.79
N GLU A 127 24.28 -1.76 -10.87
CA GLU A 127 24.57 -1.42 -12.25
C GLU A 127 24.10 0.00 -12.60
N ILE A 128 22.96 0.43 -12.06
CA ILE A 128 22.45 1.79 -12.23
C ILE A 128 23.37 2.81 -11.53
N VAL A 129 23.81 2.53 -10.30
CA VAL A 129 24.68 3.43 -9.52
C VAL A 129 26.06 3.55 -10.18
N GLU A 130 26.64 2.43 -10.63
CA GLU A 130 27.94 2.40 -11.29
C GLU A 130 27.91 3.02 -12.68
N GLY A 131 26.72 3.20 -13.24
CA GLY A 131 26.54 3.75 -14.59
C GLY A 131 27.06 2.81 -15.68
N GLU A 132 27.38 1.58 -15.35
CA GLU A 132 27.82 0.55 -16.27
C GLU A 132 26.63 -0.32 -16.69
N ALA A 133 26.39 -0.40 -17.99
CA ALA A 133 25.59 -1.48 -18.56
C ALA A 133 26.58 -2.60 -18.93
N PRO A 134 26.75 -3.66 -18.11
CA PRO A 134 27.70 -4.71 -18.43
C PRO A 134 27.30 -5.36 -19.76
N ALA A 135 28.24 -5.37 -20.69
CA ALA A 135 28.05 -6.04 -21.98
C ALA A 135 27.87 -7.56 -21.85
N LYS A 136 28.03 -8.11 -20.65
CA LYS A 136 28.11 -9.56 -20.38
C LYS A 136 27.06 -10.13 -19.44
N SER A 137 26.23 -9.31 -18.72
CA SER A 137 25.17 -9.89 -17.92
C SER A 137 23.92 -10.14 -18.79
N GLY A 138 23.56 -11.40 -18.95
CA GLY A 138 22.33 -11.79 -19.65
C GLY A 138 21.03 -11.32 -18.97
N PHE A 139 21.16 -10.60 -17.85
CA PHE A 139 20.05 -10.07 -17.05
C PHE A 139 19.66 -8.63 -17.42
N VAL A 140 20.57 -7.82 -17.99
CA VAL A 140 20.24 -6.44 -18.35
C VAL A 140 19.60 -6.42 -19.73
N ARG A 141 18.29 -6.49 -19.75
CA ARG A 141 17.51 -6.38 -20.97
C ARG A 141 17.45 -4.92 -21.45
N GLY A 142 17.20 -4.71 -22.76
CA GLY A 142 17.44 -3.45 -23.45
C GLY A 142 16.90 -2.18 -22.80
N LYS A 143 15.76 -2.26 -22.10
CA LYS A 143 15.09 -1.09 -21.52
C LYS A 143 15.76 -0.56 -20.24
N LEU A 144 16.28 -1.44 -19.41
CA LEU A 144 17.05 -1.01 -18.25
C LEU A 144 18.34 -0.29 -18.65
N ARG A 145 18.93 -0.63 -19.81
CA ARG A 145 20.04 0.13 -20.40
C ARG A 145 19.62 1.57 -20.74
N ASP A 146 18.39 1.77 -21.17
CA ASP A 146 17.87 3.12 -21.46
C ASP A 146 17.70 3.93 -20.16
N VAL A 147 17.27 3.30 -19.06
CA VAL A 147 17.24 3.91 -17.71
C VAL A 147 18.65 4.35 -17.31
N ILE A 148 19.63 3.46 -17.40
CA ILE A 148 21.03 3.74 -17.06
C ILE A 148 21.56 4.88 -17.93
N ARG A 149 21.27 4.86 -19.24
CA ARG A 149 21.66 5.93 -20.18
C ARG A 149 21.02 7.27 -19.86
N GLN A 150 19.74 7.29 -19.48
CA GLN A 150 19.04 8.52 -19.07
C GLN A 150 19.62 9.08 -17.76
N MET A 151 19.97 8.23 -16.80
CA MET A 151 20.57 8.66 -15.54
C MET A 151 21.99 9.25 -15.72
N LYS A 152 22.72 8.88 -16.78
CA LYS A 152 24.02 9.49 -17.11
C LYS A 152 23.91 10.94 -17.58
N ARG A 153 22.72 11.43 -17.97
CA ARG A 153 22.51 12.81 -18.39
C ARG A 153 22.05 13.66 -17.20
N PRO A 154 22.82 14.64 -16.70
CA PRO A 154 22.53 15.34 -15.44
C PRO A 154 21.10 15.92 -15.35
N LYS A 155 20.64 16.56 -16.43
CA LYS A 155 19.28 17.15 -16.49
C LYS A 155 18.16 16.09 -16.51
N SER A 156 18.39 14.98 -17.20
CA SER A 156 17.41 13.88 -17.30
C SER A 156 17.36 13.06 -16.02
N ALA A 157 18.52 12.84 -15.36
CA ALA A 157 18.61 12.16 -14.09
C ALA A 157 17.87 12.92 -12.99
N THR A 158 18.03 14.25 -12.91
CA THR A 158 17.32 15.08 -11.93
C THR A 158 15.81 15.02 -12.17
N MET A 159 15.35 15.14 -13.42
CA MET A 159 13.93 15.06 -13.76
C MET A 159 13.37 13.66 -13.49
N PHE A 160 14.12 12.60 -13.80
CA PHE A 160 13.74 11.21 -13.50
C PHE A 160 13.62 10.99 -12.00
N MET A 161 14.61 11.42 -11.21
CA MET A 161 14.60 11.30 -9.76
C MET A 161 13.51 12.16 -9.11
N VAL A 162 13.23 13.35 -9.62
CA VAL A 162 12.13 14.20 -9.15
C VAL A 162 10.77 13.54 -9.42
N LYS A 163 10.55 12.98 -10.61
CA LYS A 163 9.30 12.24 -10.89
C LYS A 163 9.15 11.02 -9.99
N GLN A 164 10.25 10.29 -9.71
CA GLN A 164 10.25 9.15 -8.79
C GLN A 164 10.15 9.58 -7.32
N SER A 165 10.67 10.75 -6.96
CA SER A 165 10.67 11.24 -5.58
C SER A 165 9.38 12.00 -5.20
N ILE A 166 8.50 12.32 -6.15
CA ILE A 166 7.13 12.75 -5.83
C ILE A 166 6.37 11.66 -5.07
N GLY A 167 6.83 10.40 -5.18
CA GLY A 167 6.47 9.33 -4.27
C GLY A 167 7.40 9.14 -3.05
N PHE A 168 8.42 9.97 -2.83
CA PHE A 168 9.50 9.70 -1.88
C PHE A 168 9.79 10.89 -0.94
N VAL A 169 8.77 11.39 -0.26
CA VAL A 169 9.03 12.27 0.89
C VAL A 169 9.30 11.36 2.09
N PRO A 170 10.54 11.34 2.62
CA PRO A 170 10.82 10.57 3.83
C PRO A 170 10.07 11.21 5.01
N VAL A 171 9.01 10.58 5.46
CA VAL A 171 8.39 10.93 6.73
C VAL A 171 9.05 10.05 7.79
N PRO A 172 9.84 10.63 8.72
CA PRO A 172 10.51 9.85 9.75
C PRO A 172 9.50 9.02 10.55
N GLY A 173 9.79 7.73 10.75
CA GLY A 173 8.98 6.84 11.58
C GLY A 173 7.84 6.12 10.85
N VAL A 174 7.64 6.31 9.55
CA VAL A 174 6.64 5.58 8.78
C VAL A 174 7.29 4.37 8.10
N GLY A 175 6.91 3.19 8.57
CA GLY A 175 7.33 1.91 8.00
C GLY A 175 6.59 1.52 6.72
N GLU A 176 6.07 0.30 6.65
CA GLU A 176 5.31 -0.23 5.53
C GLU A 176 4.10 0.68 5.17
N GLY A 177 3.85 0.90 3.88
CA GLY A 177 2.76 1.78 3.40
C GLY A 177 3.22 3.17 2.94
N PHE A 178 4.52 3.37 2.79
CA PHE A 178 5.13 4.64 2.45
C PHE A 178 4.62 5.24 1.11
N SER A 179 4.40 4.45 0.07
CA SER A 179 3.90 4.97 -1.21
C SER A 179 2.45 5.44 -1.13
N ALA A 180 1.62 4.76 -0.33
CA ALA A 180 0.26 5.21 -0.10
C ALA A 180 0.23 6.56 0.64
N LEU A 181 1.18 6.79 1.54
CA LEU A 181 1.36 8.06 2.23
C LEU A 181 1.79 9.17 1.26
N THR A 182 2.80 8.92 0.44
CA THR A 182 3.33 9.93 -0.49
C THR A 182 2.35 10.29 -1.59
N SER A 183 1.50 9.37 -2.01
CA SER A 183 0.42 9.68 -2.96
C SER A 183 -0.61 10.63 -2.38
N LEU A 184 -0.87 10.57 -1.05
CA LEU A 184 -1.75 11.52 -0.37
C LEU A 184 -1.12 12.90 -0.28
N VAL A 185 0.09 12.99 0.25
CA VAL A 185 0.79 14.27 0.46
C VAL A 185 1.12 14.97 -0.87
N GLY A 186 1.25 14.21 -1.96
CA GLY A 186 1.46 14.73 -3.31
C GLY A 186 0.19 15.28 -4.00
N ASP A 187 -0.99 15.08 -3.43
CA ASP A 187 -2.23 15.66 -3.94
C ASP A 187 -2.32 17.13 -3.50
N PRO A 188 -2.46 18.10 -4.43
CA PRO A 188 -2.52 19.52 -4.10
C PRO A 188 -3.74 19.88 -3.23
N ASN A 189 -4.75 19.05 -3.19
CA ASN A 189 -5.95 19.25 -2.36
C ASN A 189 -5.85 18.55 -0.99
N PHE A 190 -4.70 17.93 -0.68
CA PHE A 190 -4.50 17.28 0.61
C PHE A 190 -4.16 18.32 1.68
N SER A 191 -4.96 18.38 2.73
CA SER A 191 -4.89 19.47 3.72
C SER A 191 -3.64 19.40 4.61
N ALA A 192 -3.18 20.57 5.06
CA ALA A 192 -2.11 20.66 6.05
C ALA A 192 -2.48 19.97 7.39
N ARG A 193 -3.78 19.96 7.75
CA ARG A 193 -4.29 19.23 8.93
C ARG A 193 -4.02 17.74 8.81
N ALA A 194 -4.35 17.16 7.67
CA ALA A 194 -4.15 15.74 7.41
C ALA A 194 -2.66 15.37 7.34
N THR A 195 -1.84 16.22 6.71
CA THR A 195 -0.38 16.06 6.70
C THR A 195 0.18 16.06 8.13
N THR A 196 -0.26 16.99 8.97
CA THR A 196 0.15 17.04 10.38
C THR A 196 -0.30 15.80 11.15
N LEU A 197 -1.51 15.29 10.90
CA LEU A 197 -2.00 14.07 11.50
C LEU A 197 -1.13 12.86 11.13
N LEU A 198 -0.69 12.78 9.87
CA LEU A 198 0.23 11.73 9.42
C LEU A 198 1.60 11.82 10.10
N ILE A 199 2.13 13.02 10.35
CA ILE A 199 3.37 13.22 11.10
C ILE A 199 3.21 12.68 12.53
N LEU A 200 2.07 12.91 13.16
CA LEU A 200 1.74 12.42 14.49
C LEU A 200 1.36 10.94 14.54
N SER A 201 1.37 10.25 13.38
CA SER A 201 0.88 8.88 13.27
C SER A 201 1.56 7.87 14.19
N SER A 202 2.77 8.11 14.65
CA SER A 202 3.52 7.23 15.57
C SER A 202 3.40 7.62 17.04
N ASP A 203 2.79 8.76 17.35
CA ASP A 203 2.62 9.23 18.74
C ASP A 203 1.58 8.37 19.47
N PRO A 204 1.95 7.69 20.59
CA PRO A 204 1.05 6.79 21.29
C PRO A 204 0.09 7.49 22.26
N SER A 205 0.16 8.83 22.40
CA SER A 205 -0.61 9.58 23.38
C SER A 205 -2.12 9.45 23.17
N ALA A 206 -2.88 9.42 24.27
CA ALA A 206 -4.34 9.36 24.22
C ALA A 206 -4.94 10.56 23.46
N LYS A 207 -4.28 11.71 23.49
CA LYS A 207 -4.72 12.90 22.76
C LYS A 207 -4.66 12.69 21.26
N VAL A 208 -3.53 12.18 20.74
CA VAL A 208 -3.37 11.88 19.30
C VAL A 208 -4.32 10.76 18.89
N ARG A 209 -4.47 9.70 19.70
CA ARG A 209 -5.46 8.64 19.46
C ARG A 209 -6.86 9.23 19.27
N SER A 210 -7.30 10.11 20.18
CA SER A 210 -8.63 10.76 20.08
C SER A 210 -8.78 11.58 18.80
N VAL A 211 -7.74 12.32 18.40
CA VAL A 211 -7.77 13.11 17.15
C VAL A 211 -7.90 12.20 15.93
N ILE A 212 -7.17 11.07 15.89
CA ILE A 212 -7.28 10.10 14.80
C ILE A 212 -8.70 9.50 14.76
N GLU A 213 -9.28 9.18 15.91
CA GLU A 213 -10.63 8.64 16.00
C GLU A 213 -11.71 9.62 15.49
N GLN A 214 -11.54 10.91 15.74
CA GLN A 214 -12.40 11.96 15.19
C GLN A 214 -12.23 12.11 13.68
N ALA A 215 -11.01 11.94 13.18
CA ALA A 215 -10.68 12.10 11.77
C ALA A 215 -11.41 11.12 10.84
N PHE A 216 -11.89 9.96 11.32
CA PHE A 216 -12.71 9.05 10.51
C PHE A 216 -14.04 9.67 10.05
N ASN A 217 -14.55 10.66 10.77
CA ASN A 217 -15.82 11.33 10.48
C ASN A 217 -15.62 12.82 10.15
N ASP A 218 -14.39 13.27 9.89
CA ASP A 218 -14.11 14.67 9.56
C ASP A 218 -14.75 15.04 8.21
N SER A 219 -15.21 16.29 8.08
CA SER A 219 -15.76 16.81 6.82
C SER A 219 -14.72 16.85 5.71
N ASP A 220 -13.44 17.07 6.06
CA ASP A 220 -12.31 17.05 5.14
C ASP A 220 -11.95 15.60 4.76
N TRP A 221 -12.10 15.28 3.48
CA TRP A 221 -11.76 13.95 2.96
C TRP A 221 -10.31 13.55 3.26
N SER A 222 -9.39 14.51 3.27
CA SER A 222 -7.97 14.23 3.50
C SER A 222 -7.72 13.76 4.94
N MET A 223 -8.48 14.25 5.92
CA MET A 223 -8.47 13.76 7.31
C MET A 223 -8.98 12.31 7.37
N ARG A 224 -10.09 11.99 6.68
CA ARG A 224 -10.61 10.61 6.64
C ARG A 224 -9.63 9.64 5.96
N ALA A 225 -8.99 10.07 4.86
CA ALA A 225 -7.96 9.28 4.18
C ALA A 225 -6.72 9.05 5.07
N ALA A 226 -6.27 10.09 5.79
CA ALA A 226 -5.18 9.98 6.75
C ALA A 226 -5.52 9.02 7.89
N ALA A 227 -6.74 9.08 8.43
CA ALA A 227 -7.19 8.15 9.48
C ALA A 227 -7.17 6.69 9.01
N ALA A 228 -7.66 6.40 7.80
CA ALA A 228 -7.62 5.06 7.20
C ALA A 228 -6.17 4.57 7.00
N GLN A 229 -5.28 5.45 6.51
CA GLN A 229 -3.86 5.18 6.37
C GLN A 229 -3.21 4.82 7.70
N ILE A 230 -3.46 5.62 8.74
CA ILE A 230 -2.90 5.44 10.09
C ILE A 230 -3.41 4.15 10.71
N ALA A 231 -4.69 3.82 10.54
CA ALA A 231 -5.27 2.57 11.05
C ALA A 231 -4.53 1.34 10.49
N ALA A 232 -4.26 1.32 9.19
CA ALA A 232 -3.49 0.26 8.56
C ALA A 232 -2.04 0.20 9.07
N SER A 233 -1.35 1.36 9.16
CA SER A 233 0.05 1.45 9.55
C SER A 233 0.29 1.05 11.00
N ARG A 234 -0.59 1.48 11.91
CA ARG A 234 -0.56 1.08 13.33
C ARG A 234 -1.03 -0.35 13.57
N ASN A 235 -1.66 -0.98 12.58
CA ASN A 235 -2.37 -2.26 12.74
C ASN A 235 -3.38 -2.24 13.90
N GLU A 236 -4.11 -1.11 14.05
CA GLU A 236 -5.01 -0.84 15.16
C GLU A 236 -6.38 -1.48 14.89
N ARG A 237 -6.57 -2.72 15.36
CA ARG A 237 -7.73 -3.55 15.06
C ARG A 237 -9.05 -3.00 15.59
N ASP A 238 -9.02 -2.23 16.68
CA ASP A 238 -10.20 -1.63 17.27
C ASP A 238 -10.86 -0.60 16.34
N TRP A 239 -10.08 -0.03 15.43
CA TRP A 239 -10.58 0.94 14.46
C TRP A 239 -11.20 0.33 13.20
N ARG A 240 -11.13 -1.00 13.03
CA ARG A 240 -11.64 -1.65 11.80
C ARG A 240 -13.08 -1.29 11.48
N PHE A 241 -13.97 -1.24 12.48
CA PHE A 241 -15.39 -0.94 12.27
C PHE A 241 -15.64 0.54 11.89
N ARG A 242 -14.72 1.45 12.21
CA ARG A 242 -14.78 2.86 11.77
C ARG A 242 -14.48 3.02 10.27
N LEU A 243 -13.89 2.03 9.65
CA LEU A 243 -13.56 2.03 8.22
C LEU A 243 -14.75 1.65 7.34
N ILE A 244 -15.74 0.89 7.87
CA ILE A 244 -16.85 0.35 7.08
C ILE A 244 -17.67 1.47 6.41
N PRO A 245 -18.09 2.54 7.10
CA PRO A 245 -18.83 3.63 6.45
C PRO A 245 -18.05 4.31 5.32
N LEU A 246 -16.73 4.26 5.38
CA LEU A 246 -15.85 4.90 4.39
C LEU A 246 -15.73 4.10 3.07
N PHE A 247 -16.28 2.90 2.96
CA PHE A 247 -16.33 2.15 1.69
C PHE A 247 -17.20 2.84 0.65
N GLU A 248 -18.14 3.69 1.09
CA GLU A 248 -19.05 4.47 0.25
C GLU A 248 -18.71 5.96 0.26
N ASP A 249 -17.53 6.35 0.76
CA ASP A 249 -17.10 7.74 0.80
C ASP A 249 -17.16 8.38 -0.60
N SER A 250 -17.55 9.65 -0.67
CA SER A 250 -17.57 10.39 -1.93
C SER A 250 -16.18 10.51 -2.57
N ASN A 251 -15.12 10.56 -1.76
CA ASN A 251 -13.75 10.63 -2.25
C ASN A 251 -13.18 9.21 -2.46
N ARG A 252 -12.73 8.91 -3.68
CA ARG A 252 -12.16 7.62 -4.06
C ARG A 252 -10.92 7.23 -3.26
N GLN A 253 -10.07 8.19 -2.89
CA GLN A 253 -8.86 7.92 -2.11
C GLN A 253 -9.22 7.41 -0.71
N VAL A 254 -10.30 7.92 -0.11
CA VAL A 254 -10.84 7.43 1.16
C VAL A 254 -11.37 6.02 0.99
N ARG A 255 -12.25 5.78 0.00
CA ARG A 255 -12.87 4.46 -0.22
C ARG A 255 -11.85 3.34 -0.31
N TYR A 256 -10.87 3.47 -1.20
CA TYR A 256 -9.91 2.39 -1.46
C TYR A 256 -8.97 2.16 -0.28
N ARG A 257 -8.51 3.24 0.39
CA ARG A 257 -7.68 3.10 1.60
C ARG A 257 -8.46 2.47 2.75
N ALA A 258 -9.71 2.84 2.95
CA ALA A 258 -10.55 2.25 3.97
C ALA A 258 -10.78 0.76 3.73
N ALA A 259 -11.09 0.37 2.48
CA ALA A 259 -11.27 -1.03 2.11
C ALA A 259 -9.99 -1.86 2.36
N ALA A 260 -8.85 -1.39 1.89
CA ALA A 260 -7.57 -2.08 2.08
C ALA A 260 -7.14 -2.15 3.55
N ALA A 261 -7.29 -1.05 4.30
CA ALA A 261 -7.01 -1.01 5.74
C ALA A 261 -7.93 -1.96 6.51
N PHE A 262 -9.22 -2.02 6.18
CA PHE A 262 -10.17 -2.94 6.78
C PHE A 262 -9.76 -4.40 6.58
N LEU A 263 -9.38 -4.77 5.36
CA LEU A 263 -8.90 -6.13 5.05
C LEU A 263 -7.65 -6.47 5.87
N ARG A 264 -6.70 -5.54 6.01
CA ARG A 264 -5.52 -5.72 6.85
C ARG A 264 -5.90 -5.99 8.31
N LEU A 265 -6.80 -5.20 8.86
CA LEU A 265 -7.20 -5.28 10.28
C LEU A 265 -8.13 -6.45 10.59
N SER A 266 -8.78 -7.03 9.57
CA SER A 266 -9.74 -8.14 9.72
C SER A 266 -9.07 -9.51 9.72
N ILE A 267 -7.83 -9.63 9.23
CA ILE A 267 -7.11 -10.89 9.21
C ILE A 267 -6.53 -11.16 10.61
N PRO A 268 -6.79 -12.34 11.20
CA PRO A 268 -6.23 -12.70 12.49
C PRO A 268 -4.69 -12.60 12.49
N ALA A 269 -4.11 -12.09 13.58
CA ALA A 269 -2.66 -12.26 13.79
C ALA A 269 -2.36 -13.75 13.71
N ALA A 270 -1.27 -14.15 13.02
CA ALA A 270 -0.81 -15.51 13.17
C ALA A 270 -0.60 -15.75 14.67
N ALA A 271 -1.20 -16.80 15.21
CA ALA A 271 -0.78 -17.31 16.50
C ALA A 271 0.75 -17.44 16.40
N THR A 272 1.47 -16.66 17.19
CA THR A 272 2.92 -16.82 17.31
C THR A 272 3.11 -18.24 17.76
N ALA A 273 3.66 -19.07 16.87
CA ALA A 273 4.09 -20.40 17.28
C ALA A 273 5.06 -20.21 18.47
N PRO A 274 4.88 -20.94 19.57
CA PRO A 274 5.82 -20.85 20.67
C PRO A 274 7.20 -21.14 20.11
N SER A 275 8.15 -20.25 20.37
CA SER A 275 9.57 -20.43 20.05
C SER A 275 10.03 -21.75 20.70
N ARG A 276 10.37 -22.73 19.87
CA ARG A 276 11.09 -23.90 20.31
C ARG A 276 12.58 -23.58 20.46
#